data_500c13bba40ee97b4ddf218403650e20
#
_entry.id   500c13bba40ee97b4ddf218403650e20
#
_cell.length_a   1.000
_cell.length_b   1.000
_cell.length_c   1.000
_cell.angle_alpha   90.00
_cell.angle_beta   90.00
_cell.angle_gamma   90.00
#
_symmetry.space_group_name_H-M   'P 1'
#
loop_
_entity.id
_entity.type
_entity.pdbx_description
1 polymer ?
#
loop_
_entity_poly.entity_id
_entity_poly.type
_entity_poly.pdbx_seq_one_letter_code
_entity_poly.pdbx_strand_id
1 'polypeptide(L)'
;MGIVGGPRSQIALYAPCTPATHCRYVIILKMRRTAINFGVALLASLRLAGADTTFEFHSGFWVNLHHFLYEQAASDQPAVSNSPAWQKAVDYYRREVVKRDLLSNDAGQINDRLSSLDDAPSLQDSALPPDMLSALEAAAPVYKEQWWPKHDQANHTWMEAVAPLIAKYGESLKKELAVAYQTDWPTTPIRVDVAEYANFGGAYTTLRPTHITISSVNAGNQSDAALEVLFHEASHALIQKIRNALADEMKAQHTLFRRREFWHAVLFYTTGEMVRRQLDGYTPYALKNGLYDRAWAGAPEVLDRDWKPYLDGKIDLATAVHRLVADYGAPQ
;
A
#
# COMPACT_ATOMS: atom_id res chain seq x y z
N MET A 1 -59.93 10.98 -0.44
CA MET A 1 -60.30 9.83 -1.27
C MET A 1 -59.05 8.99 -1.39
N GLY A 2 -58.93 7.83 -0.87
CA GLY A 2 -59.60 6.74 -0.19
C GLY A 2 -58.46 5.76 0.15
N ILE A 3 -58.21 5.40 1.34
CA ILE A 3 -58.68 4.34 2.26
C ILE A 3 -58.62 2.92 1.64
N VAL A 4 -58.08 1.98 2.51
CA VAL A 4 -58.33 0.53 2.67
C VAL A 4 -57.07 -0.32 2.39
N GLY A 5 -56.57 -1.21 3.24
CA GLY A 5 -56.98 -1.82 4.50
C GLY A 5 -56.19 -3.11 4.64
N GLY A 6 -55.71 -3.45 5.83
CA GLY A 6 -55.04 -4.71 6.12
C GLY A 6 -56.03 -5.85 6.42
N PRO A 7 -55.60 -7.08 6.61
CA PRO A 7 -56.39 -8.03 7.41
C PRO A 7 -55.73 -8.49 8.69
N ARG A 8 -56.65 -8.67 9.61
CA ARG A 8 -56.56 -8.99 11.02
C ARG A 8 -56.25 -10.47 11.30
N SER A 9 -55.61 -10.64 12.43
CA SER A 9 -55.50 -11.85 13.24
C SER A 9 -56.83 -12.51 13.55
N GLN A 10 -56.86 -13.84 13.64
CA GLN A 10 -57.86 -14.57 14.38
C GLN A 10 -57.24 -15.49 15.43
N ILE A 11 -57.61 -15.22 16.64
CA ILE A 11 -57.44 -16.04 17.86
C ILE A 11 -58.59 -17.02 17.93
N ALA A 12 -58.31 -18.28 18.20
CA ALA A 12 -59.31 -19.23 18.69
C ALA A 12 -58.84 -19.89 19.99
N LEU A 13 -59.53 -19.54 21.06
CA LEU A 13 -59.52 -20.18 22.37
C LEU A 13 -60.37 -21.46 22.35
N TYR A 14 -59.92 -22.54 22.98
CA TYR A 14 -60.75 -23.50 23.68
C TYR A 14 -59.98 -24.24 24.79
N ALA A 15 -60.49 -24.19 26.03
CA ALA A 15 -60.12 -24.96 27.17
C ALA A 15 -61.33 -25.89 27.49
N PRO A 16 -61.37 -26.67 28.60
CA PRO A 16 -60.43 -27.69 29.15
C PRO A 16 -61.15 -29.05 29.41
N CYS A 17 -60.43 -30.11 29.72
CA CYS A 17 -60.94 -31.23 30.54
C CYS A 17 -59.80 -32.05 31.17
N THR A 18 -59.87 -32.25 32.47
CA THR A 18 -59.10 -33.13 33.36
C THR A 18 -59.78 -34.52 33.45
N PRO A 19 -59.30 -35.53 34.27
CA PRO A 19 -57.96 -36.05 34.50
C PRO A 19 -57.87 -37.61 34.39
N ALA A 20 -56.63 -38.12 34.60
CA ALA A 20 -56.28 -39.49 34.99
C ALA A 20 -56.20 -40.55 33.89
N THR A 21 -55.00 -40.94 33.56
CA THR A 21 -54.44 -42.30 33.70
C THR A 21 -52.98 -42.38 33.20
N HIS A 22 -52.21 -43.15 33.95
CA HIS A 22 -50.76 -43.40 33.66
C HIS A 22 -50.55 -44.03 32.28
N CYS A 23 -49.78 -43.41 31.45
CA CYS A 23 -49.08 -44.08 30.36
C CYS A 23 -47.65 -43.54 30.24
N ARG A 24 -46.67 -44.39 30.52
CA ARG A 24 -45.27 -44.13 30.31
C ARG A 24 -45.04 -44.14 28.82
N TYR A 25 -44.80 -42.98 28.26
CA TYR A 25 -44.21 -42.87 26.94
C TYR A 25 -42.74 -42.54 27.08
N VAL A 26 -41.90 -43.44 26.59
CA VAL A 26 -40.48 -43.21 26.38
C VAL A 26 -40.36 -42.26 25.18
N ILE A 27 -40.04 -41.00 25.44
CA ILE A 27 -39.74 -40.04 24.38
C ILE A 27 -38.26 -40.22 24.04
N ILE A 28 -37.99 -40.87 22.90
CA ILE A 28 -36.67 -40.84 22.29
C ILE A 28 -36.48 -39.46 21.67
N LEU A 29 -35.82 -38.56 22.40
CA LEU A 29 -35.35 -37.29 21.88
C LEU A 29 -34.21 -37.59 20.85
N LYS A 30 -34.56 -37.61 19.57
CA LYS A 30 -33.56 -37.44 18.52
C LYS A 30 -33.00 -36.02 18.62
N MET A 31 -31.90 -35.86 19.34
CA MET A 31 -31.09 -34.65 19.27
C MET A 31 -30.54 -34.56 17.85
N ARG A 32 -31.14 -33.72 17.03
CA ARG A 32 -30.48 -33.20 15.83
C ARG A 32 -29.31 -32.36 16.32
N ARG A 33 -28.10 -32.89 16.18
CA ARG A 33 -26.87 -32.11 16.27
C ARG A 33 -26.88 -31.12 15.12
N THR A 34 -27.27 -29.90 15.36
CA THR A 34 -26.95 -28.77 14.51
C THR A 34 -25.44 -28.57 14.65
N ALA A 35 -24.70 -29.02 13.67
CA ALA A 35 -23.31 -28.68 13.57
C ALA A 35 -23.25 -27.17 13.32
N ILE A 36 -22.88 -26.43 14.35
CA ILE A 36 -22.42 -25.05 14.20
C ILE A 36 -21.05 -25.19 13.52
N ASN A 37 -21.03 -25.04 12.20
CA ASN A 37 -19.79 -24.80 11.49
C ASN A 37 -19.23 -23.47 11.96
N PHE A 38 -18.30 -23.53 12.92
CA PHE A 38 -17.29 -22.50 13.05
C PHE A 38 -16.50 -22.54 11.76
N GLY A 39 -16.82 -21.65 10.83
CA GLY A 39 -15.98 -21.35 9.72
C GLY A 39 -14.68 -20.78 10.29
N VAL A 40 -13.67 -21.63 10.41
CA VAL A 40 -12.29 -21.17 10.44
C VAL A 40 -12.13 -20.49 9.09
N ALA A 41 -12.12 -19.15 9.09
CA ALA A 41 -11.66 -18.37 7.97
C ALA A 41 -10.19 -18.75 7.78
N LEU A 42 -9.97 -19.70 6.88
CA LEU A 42 -8.66 -20.01 6.38
C LEU A 42 -8.24 -18.75 5.61
N LEU A 43 -7.36 -17.95 6.19
CA LEU A 43 -6.64 -16.88 5.51
C LEU A 43 -5.86 -17.56 4.38
N ALA A 44 -6.51 -17.70 3.24
CA ALA A 44 -5.85 -18.05 2.02
C ALA A 44 -5.08 -16.80 1.62
N SER A 45 -3.76 -16.79 1.87
CA SER A 45 -2.85 -16.02 1.05
C SER A 45 -3.25 -16.34 -0.40
N LEU A 46 -3.80 -15.37 -1.10
CA LEU A 46 -4.19 -15.53 -2.50
C LEU A 46 -2.91 -15.70 -3.31
N ARG A 47 -2.37 -16.92 -3.33
CA ARG A 47 -1.44 -17.33 -4.37
C ARG A 47 -2.30 -17.48 -5.61
N LEU A 48 -2.34 -16.44 -6.44
CA LEU A 48 -2.82 -16.55 -7.81
C LEU A 48 -1.96 -17.60 -8.51
N ALA A 49 -2.49 -18.82 -8.61
CA ALA A 49 -1.81 -19.92 -9.27
C ALA A 49 -1.61 -19.56 -10.75
N GLY A 50 -0.34 -19.32 -11.13
CA GLY A 50 0.06 -18.95 -12.49
C GLY A 50 0.28 -17.46 -12.72
N ALA A 51 0.18 -16.60 -11.71
CA ALA A 51 0.45 -15.17 -11.83
C ALA A 51 1.94 -14.86 -11.64
N ASP A 52 2.38 -13.85 -12.35
CA ASP A 52 3.66 -13.19 -12.24
C ASP A 52 4.06 -13.01 -10.76
N THR A 53 5.20 -13.57 -10.40
CA THR A 53 5.76 -13.49 -9.04
C THR A 53 6.48 -12.17 -8.77
N THR A 54 6.09 -11.09 -9.44
CA THR A 54 6.72 -9.78 -9.32
C THR A 54 6.52 -9.16 -7.95
N PHE A 55 5.29 -9.27 -7.44
CA PHE A 55 4.88 -8.70 -6.16
C PHE A 55 4.20 -9.74 -5.27
N GLU A 56 4.42 -9.63 -3.97
CA GLU A 56 3.72 -10.41 -2.94
C GLU A 56 2.96 -9.44 -2.04
N PHE A 57 1.62 -9.45 -2.15
CA PHE A 57 0.75 -8.50 -1.46
C PHE A 57 0.32 -9.01 -0.09
N HIS A 58 0.33 -8.12 0.88
CA HIS A 58 -0.10 -8.36 2.25
C HIS A 58 -1.02 -7.24 2.75
N SER A 59 -2.04 -7.60 3.54
CA SER A 59 -2.83 -6.68 4.34
C SER A 59 -2.63 -7.05 5.81
N GLY A 60 -1.50 -6.63 6.40
CA GLY A 60 -1.11 -6.98 7.76
C GLY A 60 -1.73 -6.05 8.80
N PHE A 61 -2.32 -6.61 9.87
CA PHE A 61 -2.97 -5.85 10.95
C PHE A 61 -2.03 -4.81 11.59
N TRP A 62 -0.82 -5.23 11.96
CA TRP A 62 0.11 -4.38 12.70
C TRP A 62 0.71 -3.25 11.84
N VAL A 63 0.97 -3.52 10.56
CA VAL A 63 1.41 -2.49 9.61
C VAL A 63 0.32 -1.44 9.44
N ASN A 64 -0.92 -1.87 9.26
CA ASN A 64 -2.06 -0.96 9.11
C ASN A 64 -2.31 -0.13 10.37
N LEU A 65 -2.27 -0.74 11.56
CA LEU A 65 -2.39 -0.02 12.83
C LEU A 65 -1.28 1.02 13.00
N HIS A 66 -0.03 0.66 12.69
CA HIS A 66 1.11 1.57 12.77
C HIS A 66 0.91 2.80 11.88
N HIS A 67 0.56 2.59 10.61
CA HIS A 67 0.38 3.68 9.66
C HIS A 67 -0.83 4.55 9.99
N PHE A 68 -1.92 3.96 10.47
CA PHE A 68 -3.09 4.71 10.89
C PHE A 68 -2.83 5.55 12.14
N LEU A 69 -2.09 5.04 13.12
CA LEU A 69 -1.64 5.83 14.26
C LEU A 69 -0.69 6.97 13.84
N TYR A 70 0.18 6.71 12.86
CA TYR A 70 1.07 7.73 12.31
C TYR A 70 0.26 8.85 11.65
N GLU A 71 -0.71 8.53 10.80
CA GLU A 71 -1.61 9.50 10.16
C GLU A 71 -2.33 10.36 11.19
N GLN A 72 -2.96 9.71 12.19
CA GLN A 72 -3.68 10.39 13.26
C GLN A 72 -2.77 11.34 14.07
N ALA A 73 -1.55 10.92 14.31
CA ALA A 73 -0.57 11.69 15.06
C ALA A 73 0.03 12.86 14.25
N ALA A 74 0.16 12.71 12.94
CA ALA A 74 0.63 13.73 12.01
C ALA A 74 -0.43 14.80 11.70
N SER A 75 -1.71 14.48 11.93
CA SER A 75 -2.83 15.40 11.74
C SER A 75 -2.96 16.36 12.91
N ASP A 76 -3.30 17.63 12.62
CA ASP A 76 -3.70 18.62 13.63
C ASP A 76 -5.13 18.40 14.16
N GLN A 77 -5.85 17.41 13.61
CA GLN A 77 -7.21 17.08 14.04
C GLN A 77 -7.19 16.30 15.36
N PRO A 78 -8.27 16.39 16.16
CA PRO A 78 -8.44 15.54 17.33
C PRO A 78 -8.40 14.06 16.94
N ALA A 79 -7.92 13.21 17.86
CA ALA A 79 -7.93 11.77 17.66
C ALA A 79 -9.36 11.27 17.37
N VAL A 80 -9.49 10.38 16.40
CA VAL A 80 -10.81 9.89 15.91
C VAL A 80 -11.56 9.00 16.90
N SER A 81 -10.95 8.66 18.03
CA SER A 81 -11.59 7.91 19.11
C SER A 81 -11.37 8.57 20.47
N ASN A 82 -12.41 8.55 21.30
CA ASN A 82 -12.37 9.00 22.70
C ASN A 82 -11.82 7.92 23.66
N SER A 83 -11.43 6.74 23.17
CA SER A 83 -10.79 5.71 24.01
C SER A 83 -9.48 6.26 24.61
N PRO A 84 -9.31 6.20 25.95
CA PRO A 84 -8.07 6.62 26.59
C PRO A 84 -6.84 5.87 26.07
N ALA A 85 -6.99 4.59 25.75
CA ALA A 85 -5.91 3.78 25.18
C ALA A 85 -5.50 4.28 23.80
N TRP A 86 -6.47 4.62 22.94
CA TRP A 86 -6.23 5.19 21.62
C TRP A 86 -5.55 6.56 21.71
N GLN A 87 -6.09 7.46 22.52
CA GLN A 87 -5.50 8.79 22.70
C GLN A 87 -4.07 8.75 23.20
N LYS A 88 -3.78 7.87 24.19
CA LYS A 88 -2.42 7.68 24.69
C LYS A 88 -1.47 7.17 23.59
N ALA A 89 -1.92 6.28 22.72
CA ALA A 89 -1.12 5.79 21.60
C ALA A 89 -0.86 6.89 20.56
N VAL A 90 -1.88 7.66 20.18
CA VAL A 90 -1.74 8.81 19.27
C VAL A 90 -0.78 9.85 19.86
N ASP A 91 -0.87 10.16 21.16
CA ASP A 91 0.04 11.09 21.82
C ASP A 91 1.49 10.58 21.85
N TYR A 92 1.69 9.28 22.05
CA TYR A 92 3.02 8.68 21.93
C TYR A 92 3.56 8.86 20.50
N TYR A 93 2.77 8.51 19.48
CA TYR A 93 3.16 8.66 18.08
C TYR A 93 3.50 10.12 17.74
N ARG A 94 2.70 11.08 18.22
CA ARG A 94 2.94 12.53 18.00
C ARG A 94 4.26 13.00 18.62
N ARG A 95 4.61 12.50 19.79
CA ARG A 95 5.85 12.90 20.47
C ARG A 95 7.08 12.22 19.92
N GLU A 96 7.00 10.92 19.57
CA GLU A 96 8.18 10.09 19.36
C GLU A 96 8.32 9.57 17.93
N VAL A 97 7.23 9.37 17.21
CA VAL A 97 7.24 8.69 15.90
C VAL A 97 7.17 9.67 14.74
N VAL A 98 6.22 10.60 14.77
CA VAL A 98 6.00 11.57 13.68
C VAL A 98 7.16 12.53 13.44
N LYS A 99 8.03 12.72 14.44
CA LYS A 99 9.27 13.49 14.27
C LYS A 99 10.25 12.88 13.28
N ARG A 100 10.04 11.62 12.92
CA ARG A 100 10.86 10.85 11.97
C ARG A 100 10.03 10.64 10.71
N ASP A 101 10.63 10.92 9.57
CA ASP A 101 10.03 10.55 8.29
C ASP A 101 9.94 9.01 8.19
N LEU A 102 8.81 8.49 7.70
CA LEU A 102 8.62 7.06 7.42
C LEU A 102 9.70 6.50 6.46
N LEU A 103 10.33 7.37 5.66
CA LEU A 103 11.45 7.04 4.79
C LEU A 103 12.80 6.96 5.51
N SER A 104 12.88 7.33 6.79
CA SER A 104 14.12 7.22 7.55
C SER A 104 14.48 5.74 7.78
N ASN A 105 15.79 5.44 7.87
CA ASN A 105 16.26 4.07 8.12
C ASN A 105 15.62 3.44 9.36
N ASP A 106 15.44 4.21 10.43
CA ASP A 106 14.85 3.71 11.67
C ASP A 106 13.37 3.38 11.53
N ALA A 107 12.62 4.21 10.78
CA ALA A 107 11.21 3.97 10.51
C ALA A 107 11.04 2.77 9.55
N GLY A 108 11.91 2.62 8.55
CA GLY A 108 11.95 1.44 7.68
C GLY A 108 12.15 0.15 8.46
N GLN A 109 13.06 0.13 9.44
CA GLN A 109 13.27 -1.04 10.30
C GLN A 109 12.04 -1.38 11.16
N ILE A 110 11.30 -0.38 11.62
CA ILE A 110 10.04 -0.60 12.34
C ILE A 110 9.02 -1.26 11.43
N ASN A 111 8.85 -0.73 10.21
CA ASN A 111 7.93 -1.29 9.24
C ASN A 111 8.30 -2.74 8.87
N ASP A 112 9.57 -3.03 8.61
CA ASP A 112 10.05 -4.40 8.31
C ASP A 112 9.76 -5.38 9.45
N ARG A 113 9.91 -4.96 10.71
CA ARG A 113 9.57 -5.79 11.87
C ARG A 113 8.08 -6.06 11.99
N LEU A 114 7.24 -5.05 11.76
CA LEU A 114 5.80 -5.20 11.78
C LEU A 114 5.30 -6.08 10.63
N SER A 115 5.87 -5.91 9.45
CA SER A 115 5.56 -6.70 8.26
C SER A 115 5.87 -8.18 8.43
N SER A 116 6.94 -8.50 9.15
CA SER A 116 7.31 -9.90 9.41
C SER A 116 6.34 -10.63 10.34
N LEU A 117 5.51 -9.90 11.05
CA LEU A 117 4.53 -10.45 12.00
C LEU A 117 3.14 -10.60 11.38
N ASP A 118 2.84 -9.88 10.29
CA ASP A 118 1.53 -9.84 9.64
C ASP A 118 0.38 -9.68 10.68
N ASP A 119 -0.39 -10.76 10.92
CA ASP A 119 -1.50 -10.82 11.86
C ASP A 119 -1.16 -11.61 13.14
N ALA A 120 0.09 -11.69 13.53
CA ALA A 120 0.49 -12.36 14.75
C ALA A 120 -0.35 -11.86 15.95
N PRO A 121 -0.74 -12.73 16.90
CA PRO A 121 -1.62 -12.35 18.00
C PRO A 121 -0.97 -11.38 18.99
N SER A 122 0.34 -11.19 18.93
CA SER A 122 1.12 -10.38 19.86
C SER A 122 2.39 -9.84 19.17
N LEU A 123 2.88 -8.70 19.67
CA LEU A 123 4.12 -8.06 19.22
C LEU A 123 5.37 -8.44 20.06
N GLN A 124 5.27 -9.40 20.98
CA GLN A 124 6.36 -9.72 21.93
C GLN A 124 7.68 -10.06 21.25
N ASP A 125 7.62 -10.72 20.08
CA ASP A 125 8.80 -11.11 19.31
C ASP A 125 9.23 -10.06 18.25
N SER A 126 8.60 -8.88 18.24
CA SER A 126 8.83 -7.85 17.21
C SER A 126 10.18 -7.14 17.32
N ALA A 127 10.86 -7.24 18.47
CA ALA A 127 12.05 -6.43 18.80
C ALA A 127 11.83 -4.91 18.62
N LEU A 128 10.58 -4.44 18.78
CA LEU A 128 10.24 -3.02 18.79
C LEU A 128 10.68 -2.36 20.10
N PRO A 129 10.88 -1.02 20.11
CA PRO A 129 11.06 -0.28 21.35
C PRO A 129 9.91 -0.55 22.34
N PRO A 130 10.16 -0.79 23.64
CA PRO A 130 9.14 -1.17 24.61
C PRO A 130 7.94 -0.21 24.69
N ASP A 131 8.19 1.09 24.60
CA ASP A 131 7.12 2.11 24.64
C ASP A 131 6.25 2.07 23.38
N MET A 132 6.83 1.77 22.22
CA MET A 132 6.12 1.61 20.98
C MET A 132 5.27 0.34 20.99
N LEU A 133 5.84 -0.76 21.46
CA LEU A 133 5.13 -2.03 21.66
C LEU A 133 3.91 -1.81 22.55
N SER A 134 4.11 -1.17 23.71
CA SER A 134 3.01 -0.86 24.64
C SER A 134 1.92 0.02 24.01
N ALA A 135 2.30 1.01 23.18
CA ALA A 135 1.35 1.88 22.51
C ALA A 135 0.52 1.11 21.45
N LEU A 136 1.19 0.28 20.65
CA LEU A 136 0.51 -0.55 19.63
C LEU A 136 -0.44 -1.57 20.27
N GLU A 137 0.03 -2.32 21.27
CA GLU A 137 -0.80 -3.32 21.95
C GLU A 137 -2.01 -2.71 22.67
N ALA A 138 -1.85 -1.52 23.28
CA ALA A 138 -2.95 -0.81 23.90
C ALA A 138 -3.99 -0.29 22.89
N ALA A 139 -3.57 0.14 21.70
CA ALA A 139 -4.45 0.62 20.64
C ALA A 139 -5.14 -0.51 19.86
N ALA A 140 -4.51 -1.68 19.78
CA ALA A 140 -4.95 -2.80 18.96
C ALA A 140 -6.42 -3.22 19.16
N PRO A 141 -6.96 -3.38 20.38
CA PRO A 141 -8.36 -3.74 20.57
C PRO A 141 -9.32 -2.70 19.97
N VAL A 142 -9.01 -1.41 20.14
CA VAL A 142 -9.82 -0.30 19.63
C VAL A 142 -9.80 -0.28 18.10
N TYR A 143 -8.61 -0.42 17.52
CA TYR A 143 -8.43 -0.47 16.08
C TYR A 143 -9.14 -1.67 15.45
N LYS A 144 -8.99 -2.85 16.05
CA LYS A 144 -9.60 -4.09 15.60
C LYS A 144 -11.12 -4.01 15.55
N GLU A 145 -11.74 -3.33 16.52
CA GLU A 145 -13.19 -3.19 16.60
C GLU A 145 -13.72 -2.11 15.67
N GLN A 146 -13.05 -0.94 15.61
CA GLN A 146 -13.62 0.26 14.99
C GLN A 146 -13.25 0.44 13.52
N TRP A 147 -12.06 0.01 13.09
CA TRP A 147 -11.55 0.34 11.74
C TRP A 147 -11.03 -0.85 10.95
N TRP A 148 -10.35 -1.79 11.59
CA TRP A 148 -9.66 -2.86 10.89
C TRP A 148 -10.50 -3.60 9.85
N PRO A 149 -11.75 -4.02 10.11
CA PRO A 149 -12.55 -4.74 9.12
C PRO A 149 -12.78 -3.94 7.83
N LYS A 150 -12.91 -2.61 7.95
CA LYS A 150 -13.09 -1.72 6.81
C LYS A 150 -11.79 -1.48 6.05
N HIS A 151 -10.69 -1.28 6.77
CA HIS A 151 -9.36 -1.07 6.17
C HIS A 151 -8.89 -2.32 5.44
N ASP A 152 -9.00 -3.48 6.07
CA ASP A 152 -8.66 -4.76 5.47
C ASP A 152 -9.48 -5.06 4.21
N GLN A 153 -10.78 -4.82 4.25
CA GLN A 153 -11.65 -4.94 3.07
C GLN A 153 -11.21 -4.00 1.93
N ALA A 154 -10.88 -2.74 2.24
CA ALA A 154 -10.41 -1.78 1.24
C ALA A 154 -9.08 -2.23 0.63
N ASN A 155 -8.15 -2.75 1.44
CA ASN A 155 -6.89 -3.28 0.98
C ASN A 155 -7.09 -4.46 0.03
N HIS A 156 -7.92 -5.43 0.39
CA HIS A 156 -8.22 -6.58 -0.47
C HIS A 156 -8.91 -6.15 -1.78
N THR A 157 -9.86 -5.22 -1.72
CA THR A 157 -10.52 -4.67 -2.91
C THR A 157 -9.50 -4.02 -3.87
N TRP A 158 -8.54 -3.27 -3.32
CA TRP A 158 -7.48 -2.66 -4.11
C TRP A 158 -6.54 -3.72 -4.73
N MET A 159 -6.13 -4.75 -3.96
CA MET A 159 -5.31 -5.85 -4.48
C MET A 159 -6.01 -6.59 -5.62
N GLU A 160 -7.29 -6.89 -5.48
CA GLU A 160 -8.10 -7.51 -6.52
C GLU A 160 -8.21 -6.65 -7.78
N ALA A 161 -8.29 -5.33 -7.63
CA ALA A 161 -8.36 -4.41 -8.76
C ALA A 161 -7.03 -4.28 -9.52
N VAL A 162 -5.89 -4.36 -8.84
CA VAL A 162 -4.58 -4.20 -9.46
C VAL A 162 -4.01 -5.50 -10.04
N ALA A 163 -4.40 -6.65 -9.50
CA ALA A 163 -3.90 -7.96 -9.94
C ALA A 163 -4.02 -8.22 -11.45
N PRO A 164 -5.14 -7.93 -12.13
CA PRO A 164 -5.24 -8.13 -13.58
C PRO A 164 -4.32 -7.20 -14.39
N LEU A 165 -4.02 -6.01 -13.89
CA LEU A 165 -3.07 -5.10 -14.55
C LEU A 165 -1.65 -5.65 -14.48
N ILE A 166 -1.24 -6.15 -13.31
CA ILE A 166 0.08 -6.79 -13.12
C ILE A 166 0.18 -8.05 -13.97
N ALA A 167 -0.85 -8.90 -13.98
CA ALA A 167 -0.86 -10.12 -14.79
C ALA A 167 -0.72 -9.81 -16.29
N LYS A 168 -1.29 -8.71 -16.76
CA LYS A 168 -1.26 -8.33 -18.17
C LYS A 168 0.05 -7.63 -18.58
N TYR A 169 0.55 -6.73 -17.75
CA TYR A 169 1.63 -5.81 -18.11
C TYR A 169 2.93 -6.02 -17.34
N GLY A 170 2.88 -6.74 -16.22
CA GLY A 170 3.99 -6.83 -15.27
C GLY A 170 5.28 -7.36 -15.89
N GLU A 171 5.20 -8.44 -16.65
CA GLU A 171 6.38 -9.06 -17.25
C GLU A 171 7.06 -8.17 -18.30
N SER A 172 6.27 -7.42 -19.09
CA SER A 172 6.82 -6.45 -20.05
C SER A 172 7.48 -5.29 -19.34
N LEU A 173 6.81 -4.72 -18.32
CA LEU A 173 7.33 -3.60 -17.54
C LEU A 173 8.63 -3.95 -16.82
N LYS A 174 8.73 -5.15 -16.21
CA LYS A 174 9.98 -5.62 -15.60
C LYS A 174 11.14 -5.61 -16.56
N LYS A 175 10.94 -6.16 -17.76
CA LYS A 175 11.98 -6.24 -18.80
C LYS A 175 12.39 -4.85 -19.28
N GLU A 176 11.43 -3.99 -19.56
CA GLU A 176 11.69 -2.64 -20.06
C GLU A 176 12.41 -1.78 -19.01
N LEU A 177 11.98 -1.85 -17.75
CA LEU A 177 12.61 -1.13 -16.64
C LEU A 177 14.01 -1.66 -16.33
N ALA A 178 14.23 -2.99 -16.36
CA ALA A 178 15.55 -3.59 -16.20
C ALA A 178 16.53 -3.08 -17.26
N VAL A 179 16.10 -2.96 -18.53
CA VAL A 179 16.88 -2.40 -19.61
C VAL A 179 17.13 -0.90 -19.39
N ALA A 180 16.09 -0.13 -19.05
CA ALA A 180 16.19 1.31 -18.84
C ALA A 180 17.13 1.67 -17.69
N TYR A 181 17.11 0.92 -16.61
CA TYR A 181 18.01 1.14 -15.45
C TYR A 181 19.34 0.39 -15.57
N GLN A 182 19.51 -0.46 -16.61
CA GLN A 182 20.68 -1.35 -16.78
C GLN A 182 20.98 -2.15 -15.50
N THR A 183 19.92 -2.64 -14.85
CA THR A 183 19.97 -3.36 -13.57
C THR A 183 18.93 -4.45 -13.63
N ASP A 184 19.31 -5.68 -13.27
CA ASP A 184 18.37 -6.80 -13.27
C ASP A 184 17.23 -6.57 -12.28
N TRP A 185 16.04 -7.00 -12.67
CA TRP A 185 14.89 -7.04 -11.75
C TRP A 185 15.13 -8.03 -10.62
N PRO A 186 14.69 -7.78 -9.39
CA PRO A 186 14.80 -8.73 -8.29
C PRO A 186 14.26 -10.11 -8.66
N THR A 187 15.00 -11.16 -8.30
CA THR A 187 14.61 -12.56 -8.59
C THR A 187 13.56 -13.10 -7.62
N THR A 188 13.43 -12.46 -6.44
CA THR A 188 12.40 -12.75 -5.46
C THR A 188 11.26 -11.75 -5.60
N PRO A 189 10.00 -12.15 -5.33
CA PRO A 189 8.89 -11.22 -5.29
C PRO A 189 9.18 -10.06 -4.34
N ILE A 190 8.79 -8.85 -4.75
CA ILE A 190 8.88 -7.68 -3.88
C ILE A 190 7.66 -7.68 -2.97
N ARG A 191 7.87 -7.66 -1.66
CA ARG A 191 6.80 -7.53 -0.69
C ARG A 191 6.11 -6.17 -0.82
N VAL A 192 4.78 -6.18 -0.84
CA VAL A 192 3.93 -5.00 -0.86
C VAL A 192 2.93 -5.07 0.28
N ASP A 193 3.13 -4.26 1.31
CA ASP A 193 2.13 -4.08 2.35
C ASP A 193 1.12 -3.02 1.92
N VAL A 194 -0.12 -3.43 1.81
CA VAL A 194 -1.25 -2.57 1.47
C VAL A 194 -1.90 -2.07 2.76
N ALA A 195 -1.99 -0.77 2.90
CA ALA A 195 -2.51 -0.13 4.09
C ALA A 195 -3.53 0.96 3.73
N GLU A 196 -4.36 1.35 4.68
CA GLU A 196 -5.26 2.50 4.49
C GLU A 196 -4.46 3.78 4.27
N TYR A 197 -3.43 4.01 5.08
CA TYR A 197 -2.48 5.09 4.93
C TYR A 197 -1.05 4.56 4.75
N ALA A 198 -0.26 5.18 3.89
CA ALA A 198 1.17 4.89 3.76
C ALA A 198 2.03 6.10 4.17
N ASN A 199 1.96 7.18 3.40
CA ASN A 199 2.57 8.47 3.70
C ASN A 199 1.81 9.58 2.94
N PHE A 200 2.31 10.83 3.00
CA PHE A 200 1.71 11.96 2.27
C PHE A 200 1.68 11.77 0.74
N GLY A 201 2.57 10.95 0.17
CA GLY A 201 2.63 10.61 -1.26
C GLY A 201 1.74 9.42 -1.64
N GLY A 202 1.22 8.70 -0.66
CA GLY A 202 0.36 7.53 -0.86
C GLY A 202 1.12 6.21 -1.04
N ALA A 203 2.43 6.22 -1.23
CA ALA A 203 3.30 5.05 -1.28
C ALA A 203 4.74 5.41 -0.92
N TYR A 204 5.53 4.42 -0.55
CA TYR A 204 6.98 4.55 -0.35
C TYR A 204 7.67 3.19 -0.37
N THR A 205 8.98 3.21 -0.60
CA THR A 205 9.82 2.01 -0.62
C THR A 205 10.94 2.12 0.40
N THR A 206 11.12 1.07 1.20
CA THR A 206 12.34 0.83 1.96
C THR A 206 13.24 -0.15 1.20
N LEU A 207 14.56 -0.01 1.39
CA LEU A 207 15.54 -0.83 0.70
C LEU A 207 16.34 -1.65 1.73
N ARG A 208 16.48 -2.95 1.52
CA ARG A 208 17.22 -3.92 2.34
C ARG A 208 16.41 -4.63 3.43
N PRO A 209 15.47 -5.46 3.03
CA PRO A 209 15.08 -5.82 1.66
C PRO A 209 14.28 -4.71 0.97
N THR A 210 14.08 -4.82 -0.35
CA THR A 210 13.14 -3.95 -1.06
C THR A 210 11.73 -4.29 -0.62
N HIS A 211 11.03 -3.30 -0.06
CA HIS A 211 9.72 -3.45 0.53
C HIS A 211 8.89 -2.19 0.24
N ILE A 212 7.72 -2.36 -0.31
CA ILE A 212 6.80 -1.29 -0.68
C ILE A 212 5.67 -1.24 0.35
N THR A 213 5.32 -0.03 0.78
CA THR A 213 4.06 0.24 1.48
C THR A 213 3.22 1.17 0.64
N ILE A 214 1.96 0.79 0.37
CA ILE A 214 1.06 1.55 -0.51
C ILE A 214 -0.33 1.71 0.10
N SER A 215 -0.89 2.92 -0.05
CA SER A 215 -2.24 3.21 0.43
C SER A 215 -3.28 2.74 -0.58
N SER A 216 -4.21 1.90 -0.09
CA SER A 216 -5.35 1.40 -0.86
C SER A 216 -6.43 2.45 -1.14
N VAL A 217 -6.48 3.53 -0.36
CA VAL A 217 -7.52 4.56 -0.47
C VAL A 217 -7.00 5.87 -1.07
N ASN A 218 -5.68 6.02 -1.25
CA ASN A 218 -5.14 7.21 -1.89
C ASN A 218 -5.63 7.33 -3.34
N ALA A 219 -6.19 8.49 -3.69
CA ALA A 219 -6.76 8.72 -5.02
C ALA A 219 -5.72 8.58 -6.16
N GLY A 220 -4.44 8.82 -5.86
CA GLY A 220 -3.34 8.67 -6.80
C GLY A 220 -2.96 7.22 -7.11
N ASN A 221 -3.41 6.27 -6.27
CA ASN A 221 -3.08 4.85 -6.37
C ASN A 221 -4.24 4.01 -6.96
N GLN A 222 -5.15 4.62 -7.70
CA GLN A 222 -6.33 3.92 -8.21
C GLN A 222 -6.21 3.65 -9.72
N SER A 223 -6.91 2.60 -10.19
CA SER A 223 -6.98 2.22 -11.61
C SER A 223 -5.57 2.04 -12.22
N ASP A 224 -5.35 2.53 -13.43
CA ASP A 224 -4.09 2.41 -14.16
C ASP A 224 -2.90 3.08 -13.43
N ALA A 225 -3.15 4.11 -12.63
CA ALA A 225 -2.11 4.76 -11.83
C ALA A 225 -1.53 3.83 -10.75
N ALA A 226 -2.31 2.86 -10.25
CA ALA A 226 -1.81 1.84 -9.32
C ALA A 226 -0.65 1.04 -9.93
N LEU A 227 -0.74 0.73 -11.22
CA LEU A 227 0.33 0.03 -11.93
C LEU A 227 1.60 0.88 -11.99
N GLU A 228 1.49 2.17 -12.38
CA GLU A 228 2.66 3.06 -12.41
C GLU A 228 3.28 3.22 -11.03
N VAL A 229 2.47 3.47 -9.99
CA VAL A 229 2.99 3.68 -8.64
C VAL A 229 3.71 2.43 -8.12
N LEU A 230 3.17 1.22 -8.32
CA LEU A 230 3.86 -0.02 -7.92
C LEU A 230 5.22 -0.18 -8.61
N PHE A 231 5.27 0.03 -9.93
CA PHE A 231 6.51 -0.09 -10.66
C PHE A 231 7.47 1.08 -10.41
N HIS A 232 6.96 2.27 -10.07
CA HIS A 232 7.76 3.39 -9.58
C HIS A 232 8.45 3.03 -8.26
N GLU A 233 7.69 2.54 -7.29
CA GLU A 233 8.24 2.14 -6.00
C GLU A 233 9.25 0.99 -6.13
N ALA A 234 8.95 -0.01 -6.95
CA ALA A 234 9.91 -1.09 -7.23
C ALA A 234 11.19 -0.59 -7.88
N SER A 235 11.10 0.44 -8.74
CA SER A 235 12.25 1.02 -9.45
C SER A 235 13.24 1.74 -8.54
N HIS A 236 12.88 2.06 -7.30
CA HIS A 236 13.83 2.52 -6.30
C HIS A 236 14.96 1.51 -6.04
N ALA A 237 14.71 0.21 -6.23
CA ALA A 237 15.74 -0.82 -6.14
C ALA A 237 16.68 -0.86 -7.34
N LEU A 238 16.28 -0.31 -8.50
CA LEU A 238 17.03 -0.39 -9.76
C LEU A 238 17.80 0.89 -10.11
N ILE A 239 17.36 2.06 -9.60
CA ILE A 239 17.84 3.38 -10.03
C ILE A 239 19.28 3.70 -9.68
N GLN A 240 19.95 2.92 -8.83
CA GLN A 240 21.27 3.27 -8.27
C GLN A 240 22.35 3.52 -9.34
N LYS A 241 22.34 2.74 -10.43
CA LYS A 241 23.31 2.93 -11.53
C LYS A 241 23.13 4.29 -12.21
N ILE A 242 21.88 4.69 -12.43
CA ILE A 242 21.55 6.01 -13.01
C ILE A 242 21.95 7.13 -12.06
N ARG A 243 21.66 6.98 -10.75
CA ARG A 243 22.06 7.97 -9.74
C ARG A 243 23.57 8.19 -9.71
N ASN A 244 24.33 7.10 -9.77
CA ASN A 244 25.79 7.17 -9.83
C ASN A 244 26.26 7.89 -11.09
N ALA A 245 25.72 7.51 -12.26
CA ALA A 245 26.08 8.14 -13.53
C ALA A 245 25.79 9.65 -13.55
N LEU A 246 24.62 10.06 -13.02
CA LEU A 246 24.27 11.48 -12.86
C LEU A 246 25.24 12.21 -11.90
N ALA A 247 25.59 11.58 -10.78
CA ALA A 247 26.51 12.17 -9.81
C ALA A 247 27.94 12.34 -10.36
N ASP A 248 28.45 11.34 -11.08
CA ASP A 248 29.78 11.37 -11.70
C ASP A 248 29.84 12.43 -12.80
N GLU A 249 28.80 12.54 -13.62
CA GLU A 249 28.72 13.53 -14.69
C GLU A 249 28.58 14.97 -14.15
N MET A 250 27.77 15.19 -13.11
CA MET A 250 27.71 16.49 -12.41
C MET A 250 29.09 16.94 -11.92
N LYS A 251 29.86 15.99 -11.38
CA LYS A 251 31.23 16.27 -10.94
C LYS A 251 32.16 16.60 -12.13
N ALA A 252 32.03 15.86 -13.23
CA ALA A 252 32.84 16.09 -14.44
C ALA A 252 32.55 17.45 -15.08
N GLN A 253 31.30 17.88 -15.11
CA GLN A 253 30.89 19.16 -15.68
C GLN A 253 30.98 20.33 -14.69
N HIS A 254 31.39 20.11 -13.42
CA HIS A 254 31.38 21.11 -12.36
C HIS A 254 30.00 21.79 -12.19
N THR A 255 28.95 21.00 -12.23
CA THR A 255 27.56 21.44 -12.12
C THR A 255 26.85 20.78 -10.96
N LEU A 256 25.73 21.36 -10.53
CA LEU A 256 24.79 20.74 -9.60
C LEU A 256 23.41 20.86 -10.18
N PHE A 257 22.56 19.87 -9.96
CA PHE A 257 21.17 20.05 -10.29
C PHE A 257 20.53 21.12 -9.39
N ARG A 258 19.71 21.97 -9.98
CA ARG A 258 18.94 22.99 -9.26
C ARG A 258 18.06 22.40 -8.16
N ARG A 259 17.69 21.12 -8.30
CA ARG A 259 16.95 20.33 -7.33
C ARG A 259 17.72 19.05 -7.01
N ARG A 260 18.06 18.84 -5.74
CA ARG A 260 18.91 17.72 -5.29
C ARG A 260 18.39 16.34 -5.68
N GLU A 261 17.04 16.18 -5.70
CA GLU A 261 16.37 14.92 -5.98
C GLU A 261 16.00 14.76 -7.47
N PHE A 262 16.74 15.36 -8.42
CA PHE A 262 16.42 15.27 -9.85
C PHE A 262 16.43 13.83 -10.39
N TRP A 263 17.24 12.95 -9.80
CA TRP A 263 17.20 11.51 -10.12
C TRP A 263 15.79 10.92 -9.92
N HIS A 264 15.00 11.47 -8.99
CA HIS A 264 13.63 11.04 -8.74
C HIS A 264 12.68 11.52 -9.85
N ALA A 265 12.93 12.69 -10.44
CA ALA A 265 12.23 13.11 -11.65
C ALA A 265 12.52 12.17 -12.82
N VAL A 266 13.77 11.72 -12.98
CA VAL A 266 14.17 10.71 -13.98
C VAL A 266 13.44 9.38 -13.72
N LEU A 267 13.28 8.97 -12.46
CA LEU A 267 12.59 7.75 -12.09
C LEU A 267 11.10 7.84 -12.42
N PHE A 268 10.40 8.92 -12.03
CA PHE A 268 9.01 9.16 -12.41
C PHE A 268 8.81 9.16 -13.93
N TYR A 269 9.69 9.84 -14.65
CA TYR A 269 9.60 9.90 -16.10
C TYR A 269 9.78 8.53 -16.74
N THR A 270 10.79 7.78 -16.30
CA THR A 270 11.10 6.46 -16.86
C THR A 270 9.94 5.49 -16.65
N THR A 271 9.45 5.38 -15.42
CA THR A 271 8.35 4.46 -15.12
C THR A 271 7.06 4.89 -15.81
N GLY A 272 6.72 6.18 -15.75
CA GLY A 272 5.54 6.72 -16.41
C GLY A 272 5.55 6.52 -17.92
N GLU A 273 6.72 6.69 -18.57
CA GLU A 273 6.87 6.45 -20.02
C GLU A 273 6.72 4.96 -20.37
N MET A 274 7.27 4.04 -19.57
CA MET A 274 7.11 2.60 -19.80
C MET A 274 5.64 2.17 -19.64
N VAL A 275 4.94 2.66 -18.62
CA VAL A 275 3.51 2.38 -18.43
C VAL A 275 2.68 2.99 -19.57
N ARG A 276 2.98 4.22 -19.98
CA ARG A 276 2.30 4.89 -21.10
C ARG A 276 2.43 4.13 -22.43
N ARG A 277 3.54 3.42 -22.65
CA ARG A 277 3.73 2.57 -23.84
C ARG A 277 2.84 1.32 -23.83
N GLN A 278 2.42 0.87 -22.65
CA GLN A 278 1.56 -0.31 -22.47
C GLN A 278 0.07 0.04 -22.45
N LEU A 279 -0.28 1.28 -22.05
CA LEU A 279 -1.63 1.74 -21.82
C LEU A 279 -1.99 2.91 -22.73
N ASP A 280 -2.79 2.65 -23.74
CA ASP A 280 -3.25 3.69 -24.68
C ASP A 280 -4.01 4.82 -23.95
N GLY A 281 -3.60 6.05 -24.22
CA GLY A 281 -4.23 7.24 -23.63
C GLY A 281 -3.85 7.50 -22.16
N TYR A 282 -2.96 6.71 -21.58
CA TYR A 282 -2.51 6.93 -20.20
C TYR A 282 -1.67 8.21 -20.07
N THR A 283 -2.01 9.02 -19.07
CA THR A 283 -1.21 10.18 -18.67
C THR A 283 -0.37 9.82 -17.45
N PRO A 284 0.98 9.85 -17.53
CA PRO A 284 1.87 9.51 -16.42
C PRO A 284 1.54 10.27 -15.13
N TYR A 285 1.70 9.57 -14.00
CA TYR A 285 1.34 10.07 -12.67
C TYR A 285 1.89 11.46 -12.35
N ALA A 286 3.18 11.66 -12.59
CA ALA A 286 3.83 12.94 -12.27
C ALA A 286 3.29 14.11 -13.10
N LEU A 287 2.92 13.89 -14.36
CA LEU A 287 2.26 14.89 -15.21
C LEU A 287 0.82 15.15 -14.75
N LYS A 288 0.04 14.08 -14.59
CA LYS A 288 -1.37 14.16 -14.20
C LYS A 288 -1.58 14.92 -12.87
N ASN A 289 -0.66 14.73 -11.94
CA ASN A 289 -0.73 15.33 -10.62
C ASN A 289 0.09 16.64 -10.48
N GLY A 290 0.64 17.19 -11.55
CA GLY A 290 1.44 18.43 -11.54
C GLY A 290 2.69 18.34 -10.64
N LEU A 291 3.26 17.14 -10.51
CA LEU A 291 4.41 16.92 -9.62
C LEU A 291 5.66 17.61 -10.15
N TYR A 292 5.86 17.61 -11.46
CA TYR A 292 7.00 18.29 -12.07
C TYR A 292 6.97 19.81 -11.81
N ASP A 293 5.81 20.44 -11.95
CA ASP A 293 5.67 21.88 -11.72
C ASP A 293 6.04 22.27 -10.29
N ARG A 294 5.66 21.43 -9.32
CA ARG A 294 5.94 21.68 -7.90
C ARG A 294 7.37 21.37 -7.48
N ALA A 295 7.93 20.28 -8.00
CA ALA A 295 9.23 19.76 -7.51
C ALA A 295 10.39 19.99 -8.49
N TRP A 296 10.13 19.88 -9.81
CA TRP A 296 11.18 19.89 -10.84
C TRP A 296 10.73 20.66 -12.09
N ALA A 297 10.41 21.95 -11.91
CA ALA A 297 9.95 22.81 -13.00
C ALA A 297 10.92 22.77 -14.22
N GLY A 298 10.37 22.58 -15.42
CA GLY A 298 11.13 22.44 -16.66
C GLY A 298 11.74 21.03 -16.89
N ALA A 299 11.56 20.09 -15.96
CA ALA A 299 12.08 18.73 -16.13
C ALA A 299 11.42 17.96 -17.29
N PRO A 300 10.09 18.03 -17.52
CA PRO A 300 9.47 17.27 -18.61
C PRO A 300 10.09 17.56 -19.97
N GLU A 301 10.32 18.82 -20.29
CA GLU A 301 10.90 19.25 -21.58
C GLU A 301 12.33 18.73 -21.77
N VAL A 302 13.12 18.78 -20.70
CA VAL A 302 14.50 18.29 -20.71
C VAL A 302 14.51 16.75 -20.80
N LEU A 303 13.64 16.06 -20.05
CA LEU A 303 13.54 14.61 -20.08
C LEU A 303 13.03 14.09 -21.44
N ASP A 304 12.09 14.77 -22.06
CA ASP A 304 11.63 14.43 -23.42
C ASP A 304 12.73 14.59 -24.46
N ARG A 305 13.55 15.64 -24.36
CA ARG A 305 14.61 15.92 -25.32
C ARG A 305 15.86 15.04 -25.12
N ASP A 306 16.26 14.80 -23.87
CA ASP A 306 17.58 14.27 -23.55
C ASP A 306 17.55 12.85 -22.99
N TRP A 307 16.47 12.47 -22.27
CA TRP A 307 16.33 11.15 -21.67
C TRP A 307 15.48 10.17 -22.50
N LYS A 308 14.39 10.65 -23.08
CA LYS A 308 13.53 9.81 -23.92
C LYS A 308 14.25 9.14 -25.09
N PRO A 309 15.18 9.81 -25.82
CA PRO A 309 15.97 9.12 -26.86
C PRO A 309 16.78 7.94 -26.35
N TYR A 310 17.25 7.95 -25.10
CA TYR A 310 17.88 6.80 -24.46
C TYR A 310 16.86 5.67 -24.23
N LEU A 311 15.69 5.97 -23.69
CA LEU A 311 14.60 5.00 -23.51
C LEU A 311 14.12 4.42 -24.85
N ASP A 312 14.26 5.16 -25.94
CA ASP A 312 13.95 4.72 -27.30
C ASP A 312 15.11 3.95 -27.97
N GLY A 313 16.25 3.76 -27.30
CA GLY A 313 17.44 3.08 -27.85
C GLY A 313 18.17 3.87 -28.92
N LYS A 314 17.93 5.18 -29.04
CA LYS A 314 18.57 6.05 -30.10
C LYS A 314 19.92 6.60 -29.67
N ILE A 315 20.18 6.71 -28.39
CA ILE A 315 21.45 7.15 -27.80
C ILE A 315 21.78 6.24 -26.60
N ASP A 316 23.04 6.20 -26.20
CA ASP A 316 23.47 5.47 -25.01
C ASP A 316 23.24 6.24 -23.71
N LEU A 317 23.40 5.56 -22.58
CA LEU A 317 23.22 6.13 -21.25
C LEU A 317 24.16 7.31 -20.99
N ALA A 318 25.43 7.18 -21.37
CA ALA A 318 26.44 8.23 -21.15
C ALA A 318 26.07 9.54 -21.86
N THR A 319 25.64 9.44 -23.12
CA THR A 319 25.14 10.58 -23.90
C THR A 319 23.90 11.22 -23.26
N ALA A 320 22.94 10.42 -22.82
CA ALA A 320 21.73 10.93 -22.18
C ALA A 320 22.03 11.66 -20.87
N VAL A 321 22.85 11.05 -20.02
CA VAL A 321 23.27 11.63 -18.74
C VAL A 321 24.06 12.92 -18.95
N HIS A 322 25.00 12.93 -19.93
CA HIS A 322 25.74 14.12 -20.27
C HIS A 322 24.82 15.30 -20.65
N ARG A 323 23.84 15.06 -21.51
CA ARG A 323 22.86 16.08 -21.92
C ARG A 323 21.99 16.56 -20.75
N LEU A 324 21.46 15.63 -19.94
CA LEU A 324 20.65 15.97 -18.77
C LEU A 324 21.39 16.88 -17.80
N VAL A 325 22.67 16.59 -17.53
CA VAL A 325 23.48 17.40 -16.63
C VAL A 325 23.79 18.77 -17.24
N ALA A 326 24.12 18.83 -18.54
CA ALA A 326 24.38 20.09 -19.24
C ALA A 326 23.14 21.00 -19.27
N ASP A 327 21.97 20.44 -19.52
CA ASP A 327 20.75 21.21 -19.79
C ASP A 327 19.88 21.50 -18.57
N TYR A 328 19.95 20.65 -17.54
CA TYR A 328 19.21 20.86 -16.27
C TYR A 328 20.12 21.24 -15.09
N GLY A 329 21.42 21.12 -15.25
CA GLY A 329 22.41 21.56 -14.27
C GLY A 329 22.51 23.09 -14.18
N ALA A 330 23.09 23.56 -13.09
CA ALA A 330 23.52 24.94 -12.91
C ALA A 330 25.00 24.93 -12.48
N PRO A 331 25.80 25.94 -12.90
CA PRO A 331 27.19 26.06 -12.45
C PRO A 331 27.26 26.03 -10.92
N GLN A 332 28.32 25.38 -10.38
CA GLN A 332 28.62 25.37 -8.93
C GLN A 332 28.99 26.75 -8.44
#